data_965092af4d3b8c3782f05abf732135bc
#
_entry.id   965092af4d3b8c3782f05abf732135bc
#
_cell.length_a   1.000
_cell.length_b   1.000
_cell.length_c   1.000
_cell.angle_alpha   90.00
_cell.angle_beta   90.00
_cell.angle_gamma   90.00
#
_symmetry.space_group_name_H-M   'P 1'
#
loop_
_entity.id
_entity.type
_entity.pdbx_description
1 polymer ?
#
loop_
_entity_poly.entity_id
_entity_poly.type
_entity_poly.pdbx_seq_one_letter_code
_entity_poly.pdbx_strand_id
1 'polypeptide(L)'
;MKTSIEFNKALRFLDCGKIERAVEILQTVINNAQNEGDDLLFIQSNCVLGEVYFDCNDFDKSKSYLETALNRMNDSGLDEDLFNYEKSTALKILSKLNKNY
;
A
#
# COMPACT_ATOMS: atom_id res chain seq x y z
N MET A 1 6.77 16.10 1.25
CA MET A 1 5.62 17.01 1.20
C MET A 1 4.84 16.89 -0.09
N LYS A 2 5.46 17.11 -1.23
CA LYS A 2 4.80 16.91 -2.53
C LYS A 2 4.31 15.48 -2.69
N THR A 3 5.10 14.50 -2.25
CA THR A 3 4.75 13.09 -2.36
C THR A 3 3.53 12.73 -1.51
N SER A 4 3.41 13.30 -0.30
CA SER A 4 2.23 13.06 0.53
C SER A 4 0.97 13.70 -0.04
N ILE A 5 1.10 14.84 -0.74
CA ILE A 5 -0.01 15.45 -1.46
C ILE A 5 -0.48 14.54 -2.59
N GLU A 6 0.45 13.97 -3.34
CA GLU A 6 0.14 13.02 -4.40
C GLU A 6 -0.55 11.77 -3.86
N PHE A 7 -0.09 11.27 -2.70
CA PHE A 7 -0.74 10.15 -2.03
C PHE A 7 -2.21 10.46 -1.73
N ASN A 8 -2.48 11.62 -1.13
CA ASN A 8 -3.84 12.02 -0.81
C ASN A 8 -4.71 12.17 -2.07
N LYS A 9 -4.12 12.67 -3.15
CA LYS A 9 -4.79 12.79 -4.44
C LYS A 9 -5.20 11.42 -4.96
N ALA A 10 -4.31 10.44 -4.84
CA ALA A 10 -4.62 9.06 -5.26
C ALA A 10 -5.81 8.50 -4.47
N LEU A 11 -5.86 8.74 -3.17
CA LEU A 11 -6.97 8.27 -2.35
C LEU A 11 -8.31 8.87 -2.81
N ARG A 12 -8.29 10.14 -3.20
CA ARG A 12 -9.49 10.79 -3.74
C ARG A 12 -9.93 10.17 -5.06
N PHE A 13 -8.98 9.81 -5.92
CA PHE A 13 -9.31 9.12 -7.17
C PHE A 13 -9.94 7.76 -6.90
N LEU A 14 -9.46 7.05 -5.88
CA LEU A 14 -10.08 5.77 -5.48
C LEU A 14 -11.52 5.98 -5.03
N ASP A 15 -11.77 7.02 -4.23
CA ASP A 15 -13.11 7.33 -3.76
C ASP A 15 -14.06 7.67 -4.92
N CYS A 16 -13.53 8.23 -5.99
CA CYS A 16 -14.31 8.57 -7.19
C CYS A 16 -14.39 7.42 -8.18
N GLY A 17 -13.83 6.26 -7.88
CA GLY A 17 -13.85 5.10 -8.77
C GLY A 17 -12.87 5.17 -9.92
N LYS A 18 -11.93 6.11 -9.90
CA LYS A 18 -10.91 6.25 -10.95
C LYS A 18 -9.68 5.41 -10.59
N ILE A 19 -9.84 4.10 -10.66
CA ILE A 19 -8.87 3.15 -10.15
C ILE A 19 -7.54 3.22 -10.92
N GLU A 20 -7.57 3.22 -12.24
CA GLU A 20 -6.35 3.21 -13.05
C GLU A 20 -5.49 4.44 -12.76
N ARG A 21 -6.13 5.61 -12.65
CA ARG A 21 -5.42 6.85 -12.36
C ARG A 21 -4.78 6.80 -10.98
N ALA A 22 -5.53 6.29 -10.00
CA ALA A 22 -5.02 6.16 -8.63
C ALA A 22 -3.81 5.22 -8.56
N VAL A 23 -3.88 4.10 -9.28
CA VAL A 23 -2.77 3.13 -9.32
C VAL A 23 -1.51 3.77 -9.89
N GLU A 24 -1.62 4.52 -10.99
CA GLU A 24 -0.46 5.20 -11.57
C GLU A 24 0.18 6.16 -10.56
N ILE A 25 -0.64 6.95 -9.88
CA ILE A 25 -0.13 7.91 -8.89
C ILE A 25 0.54 7.17 -7.72
N LEU A 26 -0.09 6.11 -7.23
CA LEU A 26 0.46 5.36 -6.11
C LEU A 26 1.81 4.70 -6.45
N GLN A 27 1.97 4.21 -7.67
CA GLN A 27 3.24 3.67 -8.11
C GLN A 27 4.34 4.74 -8.12
N THR A 28 4.01 5.95 -8.55
CA THR A 28 4.92 7.08 -8.49
C THR A 28 5.26 7.45 -7.05
N VAL A 29 4.24 7.46 -6.18
CA VAL A 29 4.44 7.76 -4.75
C VAL A 29 5.40 6.75 -4.12
N ILE A 30 5.25 5.47 -4.44
CA ILE A 30 6.14 4.43 -3.90
C ILE A 30 7.59 4.71 -4.31
N ASN A 31 7.83 5.01 -5.57
CA ASN A 31 9.18 5.31 -6.05
C ASN A 31 9.77 6.54 -5.39
N ASN A 32 8.97 7.59 -5.25
CA ASN A 32 9.42 8.83 -4.63
C ASN A 32 9.69 8.63 -3.13
N ALA A 33 8.80 7.91 -2.43
CA ALA A 33 8.98 7.63 -1.01
C ALA A 33 10.25 6.81 -0.77
N GLN A 34 10.52 5.83 -1.64
CA GLN A 34 11.74 5.04 -1.56
C GLN A 34 12.99 5.93 -1.70
N ASN A 35 12.98 6.81 -2.69
CA ASN A 35 14.12 7.71 -2.94
C ASN A 35 14.31 8.74 -1.83
N GLU A 36 13.22 9.16 -1.18
CA GLU A 36 13.25 10.15 -0.11
C GLU A 36 13.52 9.54 1.26
N GLY A 37 13.51 8.21 1.36
CA GLY A 37 13.66 7.51 2.63
C GLY A 37 12.44 7.63 3.52
N ASP A 38 11.26 7.86 2.95
CA ASP A 38 10.00 8.00 3.69
C ASP A 38 9.35 6.61 3.85
N ASP A 39 9.76 5.90 4.90
CA ASP A 39 9.29 4.53 5.13
C ASP A 39 7.79 4.45 5.39
N LEU A 40 7.24 5.40 6.14
CA LEU A 40 5.81 5.36 6.45
C LEU A 40 4.97 5.50 5.18
N LEU A 41 5.30 6.47 4.33
CA LEU A 41 4.56 6.67 3.09
C LEU A 41 4.74 5.50 2.12
N PHE A 42 5.95 4.92 2.09
CA PHE A 42 6.21 3.70 1.31
C PHE A 42 5.30 2.55 1.77
N ILE A 43 5.23 2.34 3.08
CA ILE A 43 4.38 1.29 3.66
C ILE A 43 2.91 1.54 3.32
N GLN A 44 2.43 2.76 3.56
CA GLN A 44 1.02 3.10 3.32
C GLN A 44 0.63 2.90 1.86
N SER A 45 1.48 3.33 0.95
CA SER A 45 1.19 3.24 -0.49
C SER A 45 1.15 1.79 -0.98
N ASN A 46 2.07 0.96 -0.50
CA ASN A 46 2.06 -0.46 -0.82
C ASN A 46 0.81 -1.14 -0.28
N CYS A 47 0.39 -0.79 0.93
CA CYS A 47 -0.84 -1.36 1.51
C CYS A 47 -2.07 -0.97 0.70
N VAL A 48 -2.18 0.29 0.30
CA VAL A 48 -3.32 0.75 -0.50
C VAL A 48 -3.37 0.01 -1.84
N LEU A 49 -2.22 -0.12 -2.52
CA LEU A 49 -2.18 -0.87 -3.77
C LEU A 49 -2.55 -2.33 -3.56
N GLY A 50 -2.08 -2.93 -2.47
CA GLY A 50 -2.46 -4.31 -2.15
C GLY A 50 -3.97 -4.48 -2.00
N GLU A 51 -4.63 -3.54 -1.32
CA GLU A 51 -6.08 -3.55 -1.18
C GLU A 51 -6.79 -3.37 -2.52
N VAL A 52 -6.32 -2.42 -3.34
CA VAL A 52 -6.90 -2.15 -4.65
C VAL A 52 -6.83 -3.39 -5.54
N TYR A 53 -5.67 -4.04 -5.61
CA TYR A 53 -5.53 -5.23 -6.43
C TYR A 53 -6.35 -6.41 -5.89
N PHE A 54 -6.48 -6.53 -4.56
CA PHE A 54 -7.35 -7.53 -3.97
C PHE A 54 -8.80 -7.34 -4.43
N ASP A 55 -9.28 -6.09 -4.40
CA ASP A 55 -10.64 -5.77 -4.82
C ASP A 55 -10.85 -6.00 -6.32
N CYS A 56 -9.78 -5.90 -7.10
CA CYS A 56 -9.82 -6.16 -8.53
C CYS A 56 -9.59 -7.65 -8.87
N ASN A 57 -9.47 -8.50 -7.87
CA ASN A 57 -9.21 -9.94 -8.02
C ASN A 57 -7.84 -10.26 -8.64
N ASP A 58 -6.91 -9.32 -8.61
CA ASP A 58 -5.52 -9.58 -9.01
C ASP A 58 -4.73 -9.96 -7.76
N PHE A 59 -4.88 -11.23 -7.37
CA PHE A 59 -4.37 -11.71 -6.08
C PHE A 59 -2.84 -11.80 -6.05
N ASP A 60 -2.20 -12.08 -7.16
CA ASP A 60 -0.74 -12.14 -7.21
C ASP A 60 -0.12 -10.77 -6.93
N LYS A 61 -0.65 -9.72 -7.56
CA LYS A 61 -0.16 -8.36 -7.31
C LYS A 61 -0.51 -7.91 -5.90
N SER A 62 -1.72 -8.22 -5.44
CA SER A 62 -2.12 -7.89 -4.07
C SER A 62 -1.14 -8.45 -3.07
N LYS A 63 -0.83 -9.74 -3.18
CA LYS A 63 0.12 -10.41 -2.29
C LYS A 63 1.48 -9.75 -2.32
N SER A 64 2.00 -9.46 -3.52
CA SER A 64 3.32 -8.84 -3.68
C SER A 64 3.41 -7.49 -2.96
N TYR A 65 2.42 -6.63 -3.17
CA TYR A 65 2.42 -5.30 -2.54
C TYR A 65 2.29 -5.40 -1.02
N LEU A 66 1.42 -6.28 -0.53
CA LEU A 66 1.22 -6.42 0.92
C LEU A 66 2.45 -7.02 1.61
N GLU A 67 3.10 -8.00 0.99
CA GLU A 67 4.33 -8.55 1.55
C GLU A 67 5.45 -7.53 1.57
N THR A 68 5.55 -6.70 0.53
CA THR A 68 6.52 -5.61 0.48
C THR A 68 6.31 -4.64 1.65
N ALA A 69 5.04 -4.29 1.91
CA ALA A 69 4.71 -3.41 3.02
C ALA A 69 5.11 -4.02 4.37
N LEU A 70 4.75 -5.29 4.59
CA LEU A 70 5.06 -5.96 5.85
C LEU A 70 6.56 -6.07 6.08
N ASN A 71 7.32 -6.39 5.03
CA ASN A 71 8.78 -6.47 5.14
C ASN A 71 9.39 -5.12 5.53
N ARG A 72 8.89 -4.03 4.94
CA ARG A 72 9.38 -2.70 5.27
C ARG A 72 9.00 -2.31 6.71
N MET A 73 7.82 -2.71 7.17
CA MET A 73 7.42 -2.48 8.57
C MET A 73 8.44 -3.08 9.54
N ASN A 74 8.88 -4.30 9.26
CA ASN A 74 9.86 -5.00 10.11
C ASN A 74 11.24 -4.34 10.06
N ASP A 75 11.63 -3.81 8.90
CA ASP A 75 12.97 -3.27 8.68
C ASP A 75 13.09 -1.79 9.03
N SER A 76 11.98 -1.07 9.11
CA SER A 76 12.00 0.40 9.23
C SER A 76 12.43 0.91 10.59
N GLY A 77 12.20 0.12 11.65
CA GLY A 77 12.41 0.58 13.01
C GLY A 77 11.37 1.56 13.51
N LEU A 78 10.32 1.82 12.73
CA LEU A 78 9.23 2.71 13.15
C LEU A 78 8.36 2.04 14.20
N ASP A 79 7.75 2.89 15.06
CA ASP A 79 6.79 2.42 16.06
C ASP A 79 5.59 1.79 15.37
N GLU A 80 5.18 0.61 15.82
CA GLU A 80 4.06 -0.11 15.23
C GLU A 80 2.75 0.68 15.28
N ASP A 81 2.60 1.56 16.25
CA ASP A 81 1.39 2.40 16.36
C ASP A 81 1.18 3.28 15.14
N LEU A 82 2.25 3.58 14.38
CA LEU A 82 2.15 4.40 13.18
C LEU A 82 1.46 3.68 12.03
N PHE A 83 1.43 2.35 12.03
CA PHE A 83 0.86 1.57 10.92
C PHE A 83 0.02 0.37 11.37
N ASN A 84 -0.59 0.47 12.56
CA ASN A 84 -1.46 -0.61 13.08
C ASN A 84 -2.57 -0.98 12.10
N TYR A 85 -3.21 0.01 11.50
CA TYR A 85 -4.28 -0.23 10.53
C TYR A 85 -3.75 -0.97 9.31
N GLU A 86 -2.65 -0.48 8.74
CA GLU A 86 -2.04 -1.07 7.55
C GLU A 86 -1.61 -2.51 7.81
N LYS A 87 -0.99 -2.76 8.96
CA LYS A 87 -0.52 -4.10 9.32
C LYS A 87 -1.70 -5.06 9.48
N SER A 88 -2.73 -4.65 10.21
CA SER A 88 -3.92 -5.45 10.44
C SER A 88 -4.61 -5.80 9.12
N THR A 89 -4.78 -4.81 8.26
CA THR A 89 -5.43 -5.01 6.96
C THR A 89 -4.62 -5.95 6.07
N ALA A 90 -3.30 -5.75 6.02
CA ALA A 90 -2.42 -6.59 5.20
C ALA A 90 -2.47 -8.04 5.64
N LEU A 91 -2.38 -8.29 6.95
CA LEU A 91 -2.42 -9.65 7.49
C LEU A 91 -3.77 -10.31 7.22
N LYS A 92 -4.86 -9.57 7.35
CA LYS A 92 -6.20 -10.08 7.09
C LYS A 92 -6.36 -10.51 5.63
N ILE A 93 -5.92 -9.67 4.69
CA ILE A 93 -6.01 -9.99 3.27
C ILE A 93 -5.13 -11.18 2.93
N LEU A 94 -3.87 -11.19 3.40
CA LEU A 94 -2.97 -12.30 3.14
C LEU A 94 -3.50 -13.61 3.69
N SER A 95 -4.15 -13.57 4.84
CA SER A 95 -4.81 -14.76 5.41
C SER A 95 -5.89 -15.30 4.47
N LYS A 96 -6.69 -14.41 3.89
CA LYS A 96 -7.73 -14.81 2.91
C LYS A 96 -7.11 -15.39 1.66
N LEU A 97 -6.04 -14.80 1.16
CA LEU A 97 -5.37 -15.28 -0.04
C LEU A 97 -4.76 -16.66 0.18
N ASN A 98 -4.16 -16.89 1.34
CA ASN A 98 -3.55 -18.17 1.65
C ASN A 98 -4.58 -19.30 1.78
N LYS A 99 -5.79 -18.98 2.23
CA LYS A 99 -6.87 -19.97 2.33
C LYS A 99 -7.41 -20.40 0.98
N ASN A 100 -7.27 -19.54 -0.03
CA ASN A 100 -7.79 -19.80 -1.36
C ASN A 100 -6.78 -20.53 -2.25
N TYR A 101 -5.59 -20.76 -1.73
CA TYR A 101 -4.56 -21.54 -2.39
C TYR A 101 -4.41 -22.89 -1.70
#